data_3e05d60dff67c7f6b9354bf0d1adb4ff
#
_entry.id   3e05d60dff67c7f6b9354bf0d1adb4ff
#
_cell.length_a   1.000
_cell.length_b   1.000
_cell.length_c   1.000
_cell.angle_alpha   90.00
_cell.angle_beta   90.00
_cell.angle_gamma   90.00
#
_symmetry.space_group_name_H-M   'P 1'
#
loop_
_entity.id
_entity.type
_entity.pdbx_description
1 polymer ?
#
loop_
_entity_poly.entity_id
_entity_poly.type
_entity_poly.pdbx_seq_one_letter_code
_entity_poly.pdbx_strand_id
1 'polypeptide(L)'
;MRHFRAWCGALMLLVSVAGVWFRIIVLPRRPENSRRGWPRRIPDGDPRPTTDGKGLRLVVNPAAGPALLPAPTEALREALPAADVRELDKADDLIKLLSDPRFGSIGAAGGDGTLAAAAAIAVARDATFVAVPGGTLNHLARDLGLDTVDDAVDAVRHGYALSMDVGTVGDRVFVNTLSFGGYAPVVDTRERLERWIGKWPALVVALVWQLPRMRPLHLEIDGRRMRVWLGWVGNGAYSPTGLGPLWREQLDDGLLDIRLVHGERRCSRTRFAAAVLTGRLARCHVYSEWTAKTLDVVCVDGPQRIAADGETFDGPARFTVAKKPNALRVAVPPPRG
;
A
#
# COMPACT_ATOMS: atom_id res chain seq x y z
N MET A 1 -29.55 22.59 20.48
CA MET A 1 -28.89 22.90 19.18
C MET A 1 -27.58 23.68 19.31
N ARG A 2 -27.41 24.66 20.21
CA ARG A 2 -26.15 25.42 20.39
C ARG A 2 -24.97 24.57 20.89
N HIS A 3 -25.19 23.65 21.81
CA HIS A 3 -24.14 22.76 22.33
C HIS A 3 -23.66 21.71 21.32
N PHE A 4 -24.52 21.21 20.46
CA PHE A 4 -24.16 20.27 19.40
C PHE A 4 -23.23 20.91 18.33
N ARG A 5 -23.49 22.16 17.94
CA ARG A 5 -22.63 22.92 17.01
C ARG A 5 -21.26 23.23 17.61
N ALA A 6 -21.20 23.55 18.91
CA ALA A 6 -19.92 23.77 19.60
C ALA A 6 -19.08 22.49 19.70
N TRP A 7 -19.72 21.33 19.93
CA TRP A 7 -19.05 20.03 19.96
C TRP A 7 -18.55 19.63 18.55
N CYS A 8 -19.32 19.85 17.50
CA CYS A 8 -18.87 19.60 16.13
C CYS A 8 -17.71 20.51 15.72
N GLY A 9 -17.74 21.78 16.12
CA GLY A 9 -16.64 22.72 15.85
C GLY A 9 -15.35 22.35 16.59
N ALA A 10 -15.45 21.96 17.86
CA ALA A 10 -14.31 21.51 18.66
C ALA A 10 -13.74 20.18 18.13
N LEU A 11 -14.59 19.26 17.68
CA LEU A 11 -14.16 17.99 17.07
C LEU A 11 -13.48 18.23 15.72
N MET A 12 -14.00 19.15 14.89
CA MET A 12 -13.36 19.54 13.62
C MET A 12 -12.01 20.21 13.84
N LEU A 13 -11.89 21.07 14.86
CA LEU A 13 -10.61 21.71 15.21
C LEU A 13 -9.59 20.68 15.73
N LEU A 14 -10.01 19.77 16.59
CA LEU A 14 -9.18 18.66 17.09
C LEU A 14 -8.74 17.74 15.96
N VAL A 15 -9.60 17.42 15.00
CA VAL A 15 -9.27 16.61 13.83
C VAL A 15 -8.30 17.35 12.90
N SER A 16 -8.47 18.66 12.72
CA SER A 16 -7.57 19.50 11.90
C SER A 16 -6.20 19.65 12.56
N VAL A 17 -6.17 19.91 13.85
CA VAL A 17 -4.92 20.03 14.63
C VAL A 17 -4.24 18.65 14.70
N ALA A 18 -4.97 17.58 14.98
CA ALA A 18 -4.41 16.22 14.97
C ALA A 18 -3.90 15.82 13.57
N GLY A 19 -4.57 16.23 12.50
CA GLY A 19 -4.13 16.00 11.12
C GLY A 19 -2.85 16.75 10.77
N VAL A 20 -2.70 18.00 11.22
CA VAL A 20 -1.48 18.80 11.05
C VAL A 20 -0.34 18.25 11.92
N TRP A 21 -0.61 17.92 13.18
CA TRP A 21 0.34 17.29 14.09
C TRP A 21 0.76 15.89 13.59
N PHE A 22 -0.16 15.10 13.11
CA PHE A 22 0.11 13.80 12.50
C PHE A 22 1.01 13.95 11.26
N ARG A 23 0.77 14.97 10.43
CA ARG A 23 1.60 15.24 9.25
C ARG A 23 3.02 15.74 9.60
N ILE A 24 3.18 16.48 10.70
CA ILE A 24 4.48 17.05 11.12
C ILE A 24 5.30 16.02 11.92
N ILE A 25 4.65 15.22 12.78
CA ILE A 25 5.34 14.32 13.71
C ILE A 25 5.40 12.88 13.18
N VAL A 26 4.38 12.45 12.43
CA VAL A 26 4.21 11.04 12.01
C VAL A 26 4.65 10.81 10.57
N LEU A 27 4.85 11.88 9.77
CA LEU A 27 5.33 11.76 8.40
C LEU A 27 6.68 12.44 8.23
N PRO A 28 7.79 11.87 8.73
CA PRO A 28 9.10 12.36 8.39
C PRO A 28 9.28 12.31 6.86
N ARG A 29 9.90 13.34 6.30
CA ARG A 29 10.23 13.35 4.88
C ARG A 29 11.25 12.26 4.60
N ARG A 30 11.04 11.53 3.51
CA ARG A 30 12.02 10.56 3.02
C ARG A 30 13.36 11.28 2.81
N PRO A 31 14.48 10.80 3.37
CA PRO A 31 15.80 11.40 3.10
C PRO A 31 16.12 11.29 1.61
N GLU A 32 16.66 12.34 0.99
CA GLU A 32 17.07 12.34 -0.44
C GLU A 32 18.05 11.21 -0.76
N ASN A 33 18.85 10.78 0.21
CA ASN A 33 19.81 9.69 0.06
C ASN A 33 19.24 8.29 0.26
N SER A 34 17.95 8.10 0.51
CA SER A 34 17.35 6.78 0.76
C SER A 34 17.26 5.88 -0.48
N ARG A 35 17.69 6.36 -1.63
CA ARG A 35 17.73 5.60 -2.89
C ARG A 35 19.05 4.84 -3.15
N ARG A 36 19.99 4.85 -2.21
CA ARG A 36 21.33 4.23 -2.40
C ARG A 36 21.33 2.69 -2.44
N GLY A 37 20.24 2.04 -2.11
CA GLY A 37 20.11 0.57 -2.08
C GLY A 37 19.14 -0.01 -3.12
N TRP A 38 19.00 0.62 -4.28
CA TRP A 38 18.02 0.21 -5.28
C TRP A 38 18.29 -1.21 -5.82
N PRO A 39 17.21 -1.96 -6.18
CA PRO A 39 17.30 -3.33 -6.68
C PRO A 39 18.22 -3.47 -7.87
N ARG A 40 18.72 -4.67 -8.08
CA ARG A 40 19.61 -4.99 -9.20
C ARG A 40 18.91 -4.72 -10.53
N ARG A 41 19.60 -3.99 -11.39
CA ARG A 41 19.21 -3.80 -12.76
C ARG A 41 19.06 -5.16 -13.46
N ILE A 42 17.93 -5.39 -14.14
CA ILE A 42 17.77 -6.58 -14.97
C ILE A 42 18.70 -6.44 -16.18
N PRO A 43 19.48 -7.49 -16.54
CA PRO A 43 20.34 -7.46 -17.72
C PRO A 43 19.57 -7.13 -19.01
N ASP A 44 20.26 -6.53 -19.97
CA ASP A 44 19.70 -6.19 -21.30
C ASP A 44 19.12 -7.45 -21.97
N GLY A 45 17.86 -7.39 -22.39
CA GLY A 45 17.12 -8.49 -23.02
C GLY A 45 15.71 -8.69 -22.48
N ASP A 46 15.34 -8.03 -21.38
CA ASP A 46 14.00 -8.10 -20.83
C ASP A 46 12.98 -7.29 -21.65
N PRO A 47 11.74 -7.78 -21.87
CA PRO A 47 10.71 -7.08 -22.65
C PRO A 47 10.32 -5.78 -21.95
N ARG A 48 10.90 -4.69 -22.39
CA ARG A 48 10.54 -3.32 -21.98
C ARG A 48 9.64 -2.70 -23.05
N PRO A 49 8.74 -1.80 -22.67
CA PRO A 49 8.10 -0.96 -23.67
C PRO A 49 9.18 -0.18 -24.45
N THR A 50 8.92 0.06 -25.70
CA THR A 50 9.80 0.90 -26.52
C THR A 50 9.66 2.37 -26.11
N THR A 51 10.59 3.22 -26.53
CA THR A 51 10.60 4.65 -26.17
C THR A 51 9.32 5.41 -26.54
N ASP A 52 8.56 4.90 -27.51
CA ASP A 52 7.24 5.42 -27.92
C ASP A 52 6.05 4.73 -27.23
N GLY A 53 6.33 3.71 -26.39
CA GLY A 53 5.32 2.92 -25.68
C GLY A 53 4.75 1.74 -26.46
N LYS A 54 5.33 1.35 -27.62
CA LYS A 54 4.87 0.17 -28.36
C LYS A 54 4.99 -1.10 -27.50
N GLY A 55 3.91 -1.92 -27.50
CA GLY A 55 3.83 -3.14 -26.69
C GLY A 55 3.42 -2.89 -25.24
N LEU A 56 3.10 -1.65 -24.87
CA LEU A 56 2.58 -1.26 -23.58
C LEU A 56 1.06 -1.01 -23.65
N ARG A 57 0.33 -1.61 -22.71
CA ARG A 57 -1.05 -1.21 -22.41
C ARG A 57 -1.10 -0.50 -21.04
N LEU A 58 -1.61 0.72 -21.05
CA LEU A 58 -1.87 1.52 -19.84
C LEU A 58 -3.37 1.65 -19.60
N VAL A 59 -3.81 1.36 -18.39
CA VAL A 59 -5.20 1.58 -17.96
C VAL A 59 -5.23 2.73 -16.98
N VAL A 60 -5.98 3.77 -17.29
CA VAL A 60 -6.15 4.96 -16.47
C VAL A 60 -7.45 4.85 -15.68
N ASN A 61 -7.36 4.97 -14.36
CA ASN A 61 -8.53 5.07 -13.49
C ASN A 61 -8.92 6.55 -13.29
N PRO A 62 -9.95 7.06 -13.97
CA PRO A 62 -10.33 8.47 -13.88
C PRO A 62 -10.92 8.86 -12.52
N ALA A 63 -11.35 7.89 -11.71
CA ALA A 63 -11.85 8.14 -10.37
C ALA A 63 -10.73 8.28 -9.32
N ALA A 64 -9.46 8.05 -9.70
CA ALA A 64 -8.32 8.21 -8.81
C ALA A 64 -7.83 9.65 -8.80
N GLY A 65 -7.37 10.10 -7.64
CA GLY A 65 -6.79 11.43 -7.47
C GLY A 65 -7.77 12.49 -6.94
N PRO A 66 -7.32 13.74 -6.85
CA PRO A 66 -8.16 14.86 -6.44
C PRO A 66 -9.22 15.14 -7.51
N ALA A 67 -10.48 15.28 -7.11
CA ALA A 67 -11.63 15.49 -8.00
C ALA A 67 -11.52 16.75 -8.93
N LEU A 68 -10.54 17.61 -8.68
CA LEU A 68 -10.31 18.85 -9.44
C LEU A 68 -9.25 18.72 -10.56
N LEU A 69 -8.51 17.60 -10.61
CA LEU A 69 -7.50 17.40 -11.64
C LEU A 69 -8.01 16.39 -12.68
N PRO A 70 -7.85 16.68 -13.98
CA PRO A 70 -8.20 15.72 -15.01
C PRO A 70 -7.32 14.48 -14.94
N ALA A 71 -7.86 13.34 -15.36
CA ALA A 71 -7.09 12.12 -15.50
C ALA A 71 -5.94 12.32 -16.52
N PRO A 72 -4.77 11.69 -16.34
CA PRO A 72 -3.60 11.91 -17.18
C PRO A 72 -3.70 11.23 -18.56
N THR A 73 -4.89 10.87 -19.03
CA THR A 73 -5.10 10.06 -20.25
C THR A 73 -4.51 10.71 -21.48
N GLU A 74 -4.83 12.00 -21.73
CA GLU A 74 -4.36 12.69 -22.92
C GLU A 74 -2.86 12.96 -22.85
N ALA A 75 -2.33 13.34 -21.69
CA ALA A 75 -0.90 13.52 -21.48
C ALA A 75 -0.10 12.23 -21.76
N LEU A 76 -0.64 11.08 -21.33
CA LEU A 76 -0.04 9.78 -21.59
C LEU A 76 -0.11 9.39 -23.07
N ARG A 77 -1.22 9.68 -23.78
CA ARG A 77 -1.35 9.45 -25.23
C ARG A 77 -0.38 10.30 -26.05
N GLU A 78 -0.23 11.57 -25.68
CA GLU A 78 0.71 12.47 -26.32
C GLU A 78 2.18 12.05 -26.08
N ALA A 79 2.49 11.72 -24.82
CA ALA A 79 3.84 11.34 -24.46
C ALA A 79 4.23 9.94 -24.98
N LEU A 80 3.31 8.99 -25.08
CA LEU A 80 3.56 7.61 -25.49
C LEU A 80 2.63 7.21 -26.65
N PRO A 81 2.84 7.74 -27.86
CA PRO A 81 1.87 7.65 -28.96
C PRO A 81 1.62 6.24 -29.48
N ALA A 82 2.53 5.29 -29.25
CA ALA A 82 2.37 3.89 -29.63
C ALA A 82 1.83 3.00 -28.49
N ALA A 83 1.63 3.55 -27.29
CA ALA A 83 0.99 2.85 -26.20
C ALA A 83 -0.53 2.75 -26.39
N ASP A 84 -1.12 1.63 -25.99
CA ASP A 84 -2.58 1.47 -25.94
C ASP A 84 -3.11 1.99 -24.61
N VAL A 85 -3.47 3.27 -24.55
CA VAL A 85 -3.97 3.95 -23.36
C VAL A 85 -5.50 3.87 -23.31
N ARG A 86 -6.04 3.18 -22.28
CA ARG A 86 -7.47 2.96 -22.05
C ARG A 86 -7.91 3.57 -20.74
N GLU A 87 -9.09 4.14 -20.71
CA GLU A 87 -9.76 4.53 -19.45
C GLU A 87 -10.54 3.37 -18.87
N LEU A 88 -10.60 3.32 -17.55
CA LEU A 88 -11.31 2.31 -16.81
C LEU A 88 -12.76 2.78 -16.55
N ASP A 89 -13.73 2.11 -17.18
CA ASP A 89 -15.13 2.41 -16.97
C ASP A 89 -15.64 1.81 -15.65
N LYS A 90 -15.21 0.58 -15.33
CA LYS A 90 -15.56 -0.14 -14.09
C LYS A 90 -14.35 -0.86 -13.54
N ALA A 91 -14.30 -1.01 -12.21
CA ALA A 91 -13.18 -1.67 -11.54
C ALA A 91 -12.91 -3.11 -12.08
N ASP A 92 -13.97 -3.86 -12.39
CA ASP A 92 -13.87 -5.24 -12.90
C ASP A 92 -13.26 -5.33 -14.30
N ASP A 93 -13.24 -4.25 -15.07
CA ASP A 93 -12.65 -4.22 -16.41
C ASP A 93 -11.12 -4.19 -16.37
N LEU A 94 -10.49 -3.86 -15.25
CA LEU A 94 -9.03 -3.79 -15.12
C LEU A 94 -8.38 -5.13 -15.48
N ILE A 95 -8.89 -6.23 -14.93
CA ILE A 95 -8.38 -7.58 -15.21
C ILE A 95 -8.50 -7.88 -16.69
N LYS A 96 -9.67 -7.64 -17.29
CA LYS A 96 -9.94 -7.91 -18.70
C LYS A 96 -9.00 -7.10 -19.63
N LEU A 97 -8.82 -5.81 -19.32
CA LEU A 97 -7.97 -4.94 -20.12
C LEU A 97 -6.49 -5.33 -20.03
N LEU A 98 -6.00 -5.63 -18.81
CA LEU A 98 -4.59 -5.96 -18.59
C LEU A 98 -4.24 -7.42 -18.87
N SER A 99 -5.21 -8.32 -19.08
CA SER A 99 -4.95 -9.74 -19.40
C SER A 99 -4.71 -10.02 -20.87
N ASP A 100 -4.75 -9.01 -21.75
CA ASP A 100 -4.53 -9.18 -23.18
C ASP A 100 -3.08 -9.60 -23.49
N PRO A 101 -2.85 -10.81 -24.05
CA PRO A 101 -1.51 -11.35 -24.27
C PRO A 101 -0.67 -10.62 -25.32
N ARG A 102 -1.28 -9.74 -26.10
CA ARG A 102 -0.57 -8.94 -27.13
C ARG A 102 0.41 -7.94 -26.55
N PHE A 103 0.26 -7.58 -25.27
CA PHE A 103 1.08 -6.60 -24.57
C PHE A 103 2.04 -7.28 -23.61
N GLY A 104 3.34 -7.20 -23.87
CA GLY A 104 4.40 -7.69 -22.98
C GLY A 104 4.64 -6.79 -21.78
N SER A 105 4.22 -5.53 -21.89
CA SER A 105 4.25 -4.56 -20.79
C SER A 105 2.84 -4.07 -20.51
N ILE A 106 2.49 -3.96 -19.22
CA ILE A 106 1.20 -3.46 -18.77
C ILE A 106 1.39 -2.43 -17.66
N GLY A 107 0.48 -1.51 -17.54
CA GLY A 107 0.55 -0.51 -16.47
C GLY A 107 -0.80 0.06 -16.10
N ALA A 108 -0.80 0.79 -15.01
CA ALA A 108 -1.98 1.49 -14.55
C ALA A 108 -1.63 2.91 -14.06
N ALA A 109 -2.52 3.85 -14.34
CA ALA A 109 -2.53 5.17 -13.74
C ALA A 109 -3.67 5.24 -12.71
N GLY A 110 -3.31 5.44 -11.45
CA GLY A 110 -4.30 5.43 -10.39
C GLY A 110 -3.72 5.51 -8.98
N GLY A 111 -4.56 5.27 -7.98
CA GLY A 111 -4.15 5.17 -6.58
C GLY A 111 -3.56 3.81 -6.24
N ASP A 112 -3.13 3.66 -4.97
CA ASP A 112 -2.45 2.45 -4.48
C ASP A 112 -3.22 1.15 -4.76
N GLY A 113 -4.55 1.13 -4.63
CA GLY A 113 -5.36 -0.06 -4.93
C GLY A 113 -5.34 -0.43 -6.42
N THR A 114 -5.47 0.56 -7.32
CA THR A 114 -5.39 0.33 -8.78
C THR A 114 -4.02 -0.19 -9.18
N LEU A 115 -2.95 0.41 -8.62
CA LEU A 115 -1.57 0.00 -8.90
C LEU A 115 -1.28 -1.40 -8.35
N ALA A 116 -1.77 -1.74 -7.15
CA ALA A 116 -1.60 -3.06 -6.56
C ALA A 116 -2.31 -4.16 -7.37
N ALA A 117 -3.56 -3.91 -7.78
CA ALA A 117 -4.31 -4.85 -8.61
C ALA A 117 -3.63 -5.06 -9.98
N ALA A 118 -3.15 -4.00 -10.62
CA ALA A 118 -2.43 -4.09 -11.89
C ALA A 118 -1.08 -4.82 -11.74
N ALA A 119 -0.35 -4.58 -10.65
CA ALA A 119 0.89 -5.27 -10.33
C ALA A 119 0.68 -6.78 -10.12
N ALA A 120 -0.42 -7.17 -9.44
CA ALA A 120 -0.76 -8.59 -9.28
C ALA A 120 -1.01 -9.28 -10.64
N ILE A 121 -1.67 -8.58 -11.58
CA ILE A 121 -1.87 -9.08 -12.95
C ILE A 121 -0.52 -9.19 -13.67
N ALA A 122 0.38 -8.22 -13.50
CA ALA A 122 1.70 -8.25 -14.09
C ALA A 122 2.52 -9.45 -13.59
N VAL A 123 2.47 -9.74 -12.28
CA VAL A 123 3.10 -10.93 -11.69
C VAL A 123 2.52 -12.23 -12.28
N ALA A 124 1.19 -12.31 -12.40
CA ALA A 124 0.53 -13.51 -12.94
C ALA A 124 0.87 -13.76 -14.42
N ARG A 125 1.15 -12.69 -15.17
CA ARG A 125 1.46 -12.74 -16.62
C ARG A 125 2.95 -12.73 -16.94
N ASP A 126 3.80 -12.59 -15.93
CA ASP A 126 5.23 -12.33 -16.12
C ASP A 126 5.50 -11.11 -17.05
N ALA A 127 4.66 -10.06 -16.92
CA ALA A 127 4.75 -8.85 -17.72
C ALA A 127 5.53 -7.76 -16.99
N THR A 128 6.17 -6.85 -17.75
CA THR A 128 6.80 -5.65 -17.17
C THR A 128 5.71 -4.66 -16.76
N PHE A 129 5.76 -4.20 -15.52
CA PHE A 129 4.79 -3.28 -14.93
C PHE A 129 5.24 -1.82 -15.03
N VAL A 130 4.32 -0.95 -15.43
CA VAL A 130 4.50 0.50 -15.44
C VAL A 130 3.52 1.14 -14.47
N ALA A 131 4.03 1.72 -13.39
CA ALA A 131 3.21 2.43 -12.41
C ALA A 131 3.14 3.92 -12.75
N VAL A 132 1.92 4.46 -12.85
CA VAL A 132 1.70 5.91 -13.03
C VAL A 132 0.98 6.44 -11.80
N PRO A 133 1.59 7.37 -11.03
CA PRO A 133 0.99 7.89 -9.82
C PRO A 133 -0.26 8.72 -10.14
N GLY A 134 -1.39 8.37 -9.54
CA GLY A 134 -2.66 9.08 -9.72
C GLY A 134 -3.47 9.22 -8.44
N GLY A 135 -2.97 8.69 -7.32
CA GLY A 135 -3.63 8.73 -6.01
C GLY A 135 -3.07 9.78 -5.06
N THR A 136 -3.53 9.74 -3.82
CA THR A 136 -3.09 10.69 -2.77
C THR A 136 -1.78 10.27 -2.09
N LEU A 137 -1.56 8.98 -1.87
CA LEU A 137 -0.40 8.45 -1.14
C LEU A 137 0.66 7.90 -2.08
N ASN A 138 0.26 7.10 -3.08
CA ASN A 138 1.11 6.54 -4.12
C ASN A 138 2.34 5.80 -3.56
N HIS A 139 2.14 4.96 -2.53
CA HIS A 139 3.25 4.30 -1.82
C HIS A 139 4.17 3.53 -2.77
N LEU A 140 3.60 2.63 -3.60
CA LEU A 140 4.38 1.86 -4.55
C LEU A 140 5.12 2.76 -5.55
N ALA A 141 4.42 3.71 -6.18
CA ALA A 141 5.02 4.59 -7.18
C ALA A 141 6.17 5.41 -6.57
N ARG A 142 5.99 5.95 -5.37
CA ARG A 142 7.03 6.70 -4.65
C ARG A 142 8.24 5.85 -4.28
N ASP A 143 8.01 4.61 -3.85
CA ASP A 143 9.11 3.69 -3.59
C ASP A 143 9.90 3.37 -4.85
N LEU A 144 9.26 3.39 -6.02
CA LEU A 144 9.88 3.25 -7.34
C LEU A 144 10.50 4.56 -7.88
N GLY A 145 10.36 5.67 -7.15
CA GLY A 145 10.86 6.98 -7.59
C GLY A 145 10.01 7.67 -8.64
N LEU A 146 8.76 7.26 -8.76
CA LEU A 146 7.75 7.80 -9.66
C LEU A 146 6.85 8.75 -8.87
N ASP A 147 7.24 10.01 -8.76
CA ASP A 147 6.48 11.02 -8.02
C ASP A 147 5.44 11.72 -8.90
N THR A 148 5.69 11.75 -10.23
CA THR A 148 4.86 12.43 -11.24
C THR A 148 4.54 11.53 -12.42
N VAL A 149 3.60 11.95 -13.27
CA VAL A 149 3.29 11.30 -14.54
C VAL A 149 4.51 11.34 -15.46
N ASP A 150 5.24 12.45 -15.45
CA ASP A 150 6.45 12.61 -16.27
C ASP A 150 7.55 11.61 -15.87
N ASP A 151 7.72 11.33 -14.57
CA ASP A 151 8.64 10.27 -14.12
C ASP A 151 8.27 8.90 -14.69
N ALA A 152 6.96 8.60 -14.78
CA ALA A 152 6.49 7.35 -15.36
C ALA A 152 6.72 7.30 -16.89
N VAL A 153 6.54 8.41 -17.59
CA VAL A 153 6.88 8.56 -18.99
C VAL A 153 8.39 8.37 -19.21
N ASP A 154 9.21 9.00 -18.38
CA ASP A 154 10.67 8.84 -18.41
C ASP A 154 11.11 7.41 -18.13
N ALA A 155 10.41 6.70 -17.22
CA ALA A 155 10.66 5.28 -16.97
C ALA A 155 10.43 4.41 -18.22
N VAL A 156 9.41 4.73 -19.03
CA VAL A 156 9.15 4.03 -20.30
C VAL A 156 10.17 4.39 -21.36
N ARG A 157 10.48 5.68 -21.50
CA ARG A 157 11.32 6.20 -22.60
C ARG A 157 12.81 5.92 -22.39
N HIS A 158 13.31 6.16 -21.20
CA HIS A 158 14.74 6.24 -20.90
C HIS A 158 15.16 5.36 -19.75
N GLY A 159 14.18 4.76 -19.04
CA GLY A 159 14.41 3.97 -17.86
C GLY A 159 14.93 2.56 -18.12
N TYR A 160 14.91 1.78 -17.09
CA TYR A 160 15.29 0.37 -17.10
C TYR A 160 14.30 -0.45 -16.26
N ALA A 161 14.29 -1.76 -16.45
CA ALA A 161 13.48 -2.65 -15.63
C ALA A 161 14.24 -3.05 -14.36
N LEU A 162 13.53 -3.07 -13.24
CA LEU A 162 13.97 -3.64 -11.97
C LEU A 162 13.12 -4.85 -11.62
N SER A 163 13.73 -5.82 -10.97
CA SER A 163 12.99 -6.86 -10.26
C SER A 163 12.72 -6.43 -8.82
N MET A 164 11.48 -6.59 -8.36
CA MET A 164 11.12 -6.43 -6.97
C MET A 164 10.40 -7.66 -6.43
N ASP A 165 10.52 -7.84 -5.13
CA ASP A 165 9.81 -8.88 -4.42
C ASP A 165 8.34 -8.50 -4.23
N VAL A 166 7.48 -9.52 -4.12
CA VAL A 166 6.10 -9.34 -3.71
C VAL A 166 5.79 -10.20 -2.49
N GLY A 167 4.85 -9.76 -1.68
CA GLY A 167 4.29 -10.59 -0.62
C GLY A 167 3.17 -11.48 -1.17
N THR A 168 2.97 -12.64 -0.56
CA THR A 168 1.88 -13.56 -0.91
C THR A 168 1.14 -14.03 0.33
N VAL A 169 -0.15 -14.29 0.18
CA VAL A 169 -0.99 -14.97 1.16
C VAL A 169 -1.97 -15.88 0.41
N GLY A 170 -1.78 -17.20 0.53
CA GLY A 170 -2.42 -18.14 -0.40
C GLY A 170 -2.05 -17.80 -1.85
N ASP A 171 -3.06 -17.70 -2.71
CA ASP A 171 -2.86 -17.35 -4.14
C ASP A 171 -2.84 -15.83 -4.39
N ARG A 172 -3.03 -15.01 -3.35
CA ARG A 172 -3.06 -13.56 -3.49
C ARG A 172 -1.68 -12.95 -3.36
N VAL A 173 -1.42 -11.97 -4.22
CA VAL A 173 -0.20 -11.14 -4.20
C VAL A 173 -0.52 -9.80 -3.57
N PHE A 174 0.40 -9.26 -2.80
CA PHE A 174 0.38 -7.86 -2.35
C PHE A 174 1.74 -7.21 -2.57
N VAL A 175 1.72 -5.95 -2.93
CA VAL A 175 2.94 -5.18 -3.26
C VAL A 175 3.35 -4.21 -2.16
N ASN A 176 2.40 -3.80 -1.32
CA ASN A 176 2.65 -2.91 -0.19
C ASN A 176 2.48 -3.64 1.14
N THR A 177 1.23 -3.95 1.52
CA THR A 177 0.97 -4.37 2.90
C THR A 177 -0.18 -5.37 3.01
N LEU A 178 -0.08 -6.24 4.00
CA LEU A 178 -1.15 -7.10 4.44
C LEU A 178 -1.44 -6.81 5.91
N SER A 179 -2.71 -6.85 6.31
CA SER A 179 -3.11 -6.64 7.70
C SER A 179 -4.26 -7.55 8.10
N PHE A 180 -4.30 -7.90 9.37
CA PHE A 180 -5.33 -8.74 9.98
C PHE A 180 -5.68 -8.25 11.38
N GLY A 181 -6.82 -8.71 11.91
CA GLY A 181 -7.35 -8.27 13.20
C GLY A 181 -8.25 -7.05 13.09
N GLY A 182 -8.16 -6.15 14.07
CA GLY A 182 -9.05 -4.99 14.16
C GLY A 182 -8.94 -3.97 13.03
N TYR A 183 -7.98 -4.11 12.12
CA TYR A 183 -7.79 -3.16 11.02
C TYR A 183 -8.82 -3.33 9.91
N ALA A 184 -9.21 -4.55 9.57
CA ALA A 184 -10.18 -4.79 8.50
C ALA A 184 -11.53 -4.07 8.73
N PRO A 185 -12.17 -4.12 9.93
CA PRO A 185 -13.37 -3.33 10.22
C PRO A 185 -13.16 -1.82 10.16
N VAL A 186 -11.93 -1.34 10.45
CA VAL A 186 -11.60 0.09 10.30
C VAL A 186 -11.54 0.49 8.84
N VAL A 187 -10.93 -0.34 7.97
CA VAL A 187 -10.89 -0.13 6.52
C VAL A 187 -12.31 -0.10 5.97
N ASP A 188 -13.14 -1.09 6.26
CA ASP A 188 -14.52 -1.16 5.78
C ASP A 188 -15.34 0.08 6.21
N THR A 189 -15.15 0.55 7.44
CA THR A 189 -15.84 1.75 7.95
C THR A 189 -15.32 3.01 7.29
N ARG A 190 -14.00 3.13 7.11
CA ARG A 190 -13.36 4.25 6.41
C ARG A 190 -13.89 4.35 5.00
N GLU A 191 -13.92 3.29 4.22
CA GLU A 191 -14.35 3.28 2.81
C GLU A 191 -15.81 3.73 2.65
N ARG A 192 -16.68 3.33 3.58
CA ARG A 192 -18.08 3.79 3.57
C ARG A 192 -18.21 5.31 3.81
N LEU A 193 -17.33 5.87 4.62
CA LEU A 193 -17.36 7.29 5.01
C LEU A 193 -16.54 8.17 4.08
N GLU A 194 -15.51 7.63 3.42
CA GLU A 194 -14.52 8.37 2.64
C GLU A 194 -15.17 9.22 1.54
N ARG A 195 -16.20 8.70 0.89
CA ARG A 195 -16.96 9.42 -0.15
C ARG A 195 -17.69 10.67 0.36
N TRP A 196 -17.96 10.75 1.67
CA TRP A 196 -18.72 11.86 2.27
C TRP A 196 -17.84 12.90 2.96
N ILE A 197 -16.79 12.46 3.64
CA ILE A 197 -15.97 13.31 4.51
C ILE A 197 -14.48 13.29 4.18
N GLY A 198 -14.10 12.56 3.11
CA GLY A 198 -12.71 12.41 2.70
C GLY A 198 -11.92 11.38 3.53
N LYS A 199 -10.78 10.95 3.00
CA LYS A 199 -9.99 9.80 3.50
C LYS A 199 -9.54 9.94 4.96
N TRP A 200 -8.98 11.07 5.35
CA TRP A 200 -8.41 11.27 6.67
C TRP A 200 -9.45 11.43 7.78
N PRO A 201 -10.49 12.27 7.63
CA PRO A 201 -11.57 12.33 8.59
C PRO A 201 -12.31 10.99 8.72
N ALA A 202 -12.54 10.29 7.60
CA ALA A 202 -13.15 8.96 7.60
C ALA A 202 -12.33 7.94 8.41
N LEU A 203 -11.00 7.96 8.29
CA LEU A 203 -10.11 7.10 9.06
C LEU A 203 -10.21 7.39 10.56
N VAL A 204 -10.19 8.66 10.97
CA VAL A 204 -10.31 9.05 12.38
C VAL A 204 -11.65 8.60 12.96
N VAL A 205 -12.75 8.87 12.24
CA VAL A 205 -14.09 8.44 12.66
C VAL A 205 -14.18 6.92 12.75
N ALA A 206 -13.64 6.19 11.75
CA ALA A 206 -13.62 4.74 11.75
C ALA A 206 -12.85 4.18 12.94
N LEU A 207 -11.67 4.74 13.26
CA LEU A 207 -10.87 4.34 14.42
C LEU A 207 -11.62 4.59 15.74
N VAL A 208 -12.16 5.80 15.93
CA VAL A 208 -12.91 6.14 17.16
C VAL A 208 -14.14 5.25 17.34
N TRP A 209 -14.84 4.94 16.24
CA TRP A 209 -16.03 4.10 16.26
C TRP A 209 -15.72 2.62 16.48
N GLN A 210 -14.68 2.10 15.84
CA GLN A 210 -14.32 0.69 15.91
C GLN A 210 -13.49 0.34 17.15
N LEU A 211 -12.61 1.23 17.61
CA LEU A 211 -11.67 0.96 18.69
C LEU A 211 -12.34 0.38 19.98
N PRO A 212 -13.51 0.88 20.45
CA PRO A 212 -14.19 0.28 21.60
C PRO A 212 -14.80 -1.11 21.33
N ARG A 213 -15.13 -1.38 20.06
CA ARG A 213 -15.80 -2.62 19.62
C ARG A 213 -14.86 -3.73 19.22
N MET A 214 -13.60 -3.39 18.95
CA MET A 214 -12.58 -4.38 18.62
C MET A 214 -12.40 -5.38 19.75
N ARG A 215 -12.25 -6.65 19.36
CA ARG A 215 -11.79 -7.73 20.24
C ARG A 215 -10.42 -8.19 19.78
N PRO A 216 -9.49 -8.51 20.71
CA PRO A 216 -8.22 -9.08 20.30
C PRO A 216 -8.47 -10.47 19.74
N LEU A 217 -7.81 -10.80 18.63
CA LEU A 217 -7.79 -12.15 18.09
C LEU A 217 -6.86 -13.04 18.91
N HIS A 218 -7.28 -14.29 19.10
CA HIS A 218 -6.39 -15.33 19.60
C HIS A 218 -5.68 -15.97 18.42
N LEU A 219 -4.39 -15.69 18.31
CA LEU A 219 -3.56 -16.16 17.22
C LEU A 219 -2.48 -17.10 17.74
N GLU A 220 -2.07 -18.03 16.88
CA GLU A 220 -0.81 -18.72 17.02
C GLU A 220 0.07 -18.26 15.84
N ILE A 221 1.17 -17.58 16.17
CA ILE A 221 2.12 -17.03 15.21
C ILE A 221 3.44 -17.76 15.39
N ASP A 222 3.92 -18.44 14.36
CA ASP A 222 5.12 -19.26 14.38
C ASP A 222 5.13 -20.22 15.61
N GLY A 223 3.99 -20.85 15.90
CA GLY A 223 3.80 -21.78 17.01
C GLY A 223 3.61 -21.14 18.41
N ARG A 224 3.59 -19.82 18.51
CA ARG A 224 3.40 -19.10 19.79
C ARG A 224 1.99 -18.51 19.88
N ARG A 225 1.24 -18.88 20.90
CA ARG A 225 -0.10 -18.34 21.17
C ARG A 225 -0.01 -16.94 21.75
N MET A 226 -0.77 -16.01 21.20
CA MET A 226 -0.82 -14.63 21.63
C MET A 226 -2.16 -13.99 21.34
N ARG A 227 -2.47 -12.91 22.03
CA ARG A 227 -3.64 -12.07 21.75
C ARG A 227 -3.19 -10.82 21.01
N VAL A 228 -3.75 -10.58 19.82
CA VAL A 228 -3.33 -9.51 18.93
C VAL A 228 -4.51 -8.63 18.57
N TRP A 229 -4.38 -7.33 18.74
CA TRP A 229 -5.34 -6.35 18.25
C TRP A 229 -5.22 -6.09 16.76
N LEU A 230 -3.98 -6.01 16.31
CA LEU A 230 -3.62 -5.65 14.94
C LEU A 230 -2.33 -6.37 14.58
N GLY A 231 -2.36 -7.08 13.47
CA GLY A 231 -1.18 -7.56 12.75
C GLY A 231 -1.05 -6.80 11.43
N TRP A 232 0.14 -6.33 11.16
CA TRP A 232 0.51 -5.68 9.93
C TRP A 232 1.78 -6.32 9.39
N VAL A 233 1.79 -6.59 8.10
CA VAL A 233 2.92 -7.23 7.39
C VAL A 233 3.23 -6.41 6.15
N GLY A 234 4.42 -5.83 6.11
CA GLY A 234 4.92 -5.08 4.97
C GLY A 234 5.69 -5.97 3.99
N ASN A 235 5.58 -5.68 2.72
CA ASN A 235 6.38 -6.30 1.66
C ASN A 235 7.74 -5.62 1.57
N GLY A 236 8.71 -6.03 2.37
CA GLY A 236 10.03 -5.42 2.56
C GLY A 236 10.14 -4.66 3.88
N ALA A 237 11.36 -4.39 4.32
CA ALA A 237 11.62 -3.62 5.53
C ALA A 237 11.24 -2.15 5.35
N TYR A 238 10.33 -1.68 6.19
CA TYR A 238 9.85 -0.30 6.16
C TYR A 238 10.59 0.59 7.14
N SER A 239 10.88 1.80 6.72
CA SER A 239 11.42 2.88 7.55
C SER A 239 10.36 3.96 7.82
N PRO A 240 10.45 4.64 8.98
CA PRO A 240 11.30 4.34 10.13
C PRO A 240 10.74 3.20 10.99
N THR A 241 11.62 2.56 11.76
CA THR A 241 11.21 1.61 12.79
C THR A 241 10.48 2.32 13.95
N GLY A 242 9.53 1.64 14.59
CA GLY A 242 8.80 2.19 15.75
C GLY A 242 7.84 3.33 15.45
N LEU A 243 7.53 3.57 14.17
CA LEU A 243 6.54 4.53 13.68
C LEU A 243 5.66 3.88 12.62
N GLY A 244 4.70 4.62 12.07
CA GLY A 244 3.97 4.15 10.90
C GLY A 244 4.93 3.87 9.74
N PRO A 245 4.75 2.77 9.01
CA PRO A 245 5.59 2.44 7.87
C PRO A 245 5.36 3.46 6.74
N LEU A 246 6.41 4.13 6.29
CA LEU A 246 6.29 5.23 5.35
C LEU A 246 6.92 4.96 3.99
N TRP A 247 8.12 4.36 3.96
CA TRP A 247 8.84 4.02 2.73
C TRP A 247 9.71 2.78 2.93
N ARG A 248 10.10 2.17 1.83
CA ARG A 248 11.08 1.08 1.78
C ARG A 248 12.38 1.60 1.21
N GLU A 249 13.49 1.12 1.74
CA GLU A 249 14.83 1.44 1.23
C GLU A 249 15.26 0.45 0.15
N GLN A 250 14.77 -0.80 0.27
CA GLN A 250 15.01 -1.88 -0.66
C GLN A 250 13.71 -2.58 -1.05
N LEU A 251 13.61 -3.01 -2.29
CA LEU A 251 12.42 -3.68 -2.84
C LEU A 251 12.67 -5.17 -3.13
N ASP A 252 13.91 -5.63 -2.96
CA ASP A 252 14.40 -6.99 -3.21
C ASP A 252 15.16 -7.57 -2.01
N ASP A 253 14.79 -7.16 -0.78
CA ASP A 253 15.44 -7.55 0.47
C ASP A 253 15.12 -8.99 0.93
N GLY A 254 14.13 -9.64 0.31
CA GLY A 254 13.66 -10.98 0.67
C GLY A 254 12.94 -11.05 2.02
N LEU A 255 12.58 -9.91 2.63
CA LEU A 255 12.05 -9.83 3.97
C LEU A 255 10.60 -9.32 4.00
N LEU A 256 9.84 -9.77 4.98
CA LEU A 256 8.59 -9.21 5.44
C LEU A 256 8.86 -8.35 6.68
N ASP A 257 8.26 -7.19 6.78
CA ASP A 257 8.24 -6.36 8.00
C ASP A 257 6.97 -6.69 8.79
N ILE A 258 7.13 -7.30 9.96
CA ILE A 258 6.00 -7.78 10.76
C ILE A 258 5.85 -6.88 11.98
N ARG A 259 4.65 -6.32 12.15
CA ARG A 259 4.33 -5.42 13.27
C ARG A 259 3.05 -5.87 13.95
N LEU A 260 3.12 -6.09 15.26
CA LEU A 260 1.99 -6.56 16.06
C LEU A 260 1.66 -5.60 17.19
N VAL A 261 0.37 -5.42 17.41
CA VAL A 261 -0.16 -4.76 18.62
C VAL A 261 -0.81 -5.80 19.52
N HIS A 262 -0.17 -6.06 20.66
CA HIS A 262 -0.57 -7.12 21.59
C HIS A 262 -1.78 -6.74 22.46
N GLY A 263 -2.67 -7.71 22.65
CA GLY A 263 -3.90 -7.57 23.44
C GLY A 263 -3.88 -8.13 24.85
N GLU A 264 -2.75 -8.67 25.30
CA GLU A 264 -2.65 -9.40 26.58
C GLU A 264 -2.65 -8.48 27.80
N ARG A 265 -2.14 -7.28 27.67
CA ARG A 265 -1.98 -6.35 28.78
C ARG A 265 -3.21 -5.46 28.98
N ARG A 266 -3.52 -5.15 30.25
CA ARG A 266 -4.54 -4.15 30.59
C ARG A 266 -4.22 -2.81 29.92
N CYS A 267 -5.25 -2.16 29.39
CA CYS A 267 -5.13 -0.85 28.71
C CYS A 267 -4.17 -0.86 27.50
N SER A 268 -3.97 -2.01 26.83
CA SER A 268 -3.07 -2.10 25.67
C SER A 268 -3.41 -1.10 24.56
N ARG A 269 -4.71 -0.85 24.30
CA ARG A 269 -5.17 0.13 23.30
C ARG A 269 -4.76 1.57 23.64
N THR A 270 -4.99 1.99 24.88
CA THR A 270 -4.62 3.33 25.36
C THR A 270 -3.11 3.53 25.40
N ARG A 271 -2.36 2.50 25.79
CA ARG A 271 -0.88 2.52 25.75
C ARG A 271 -0.37 2.62 24.33
N PHE A 272 -0.94 1.87 23.41
CA PHE A 272 -0.59 1.95 21.98
C PHE A 272 -0.91 3.34 21.42
N ALA A 273 -2.12 3.86 21.64
CA ALA A 273 -2.51 5.20 21.20
C ALA A 273 -1.59 6.30 21.77
N ALA A 274 -1.28 6.24 23.06
CA ALA A 274 -0.35 7.19 23.70
C ALA A 274 1.07 7.09 23.11
N ALA A 275 1.55 5.88 22.81
CA ALA A 275 2.86 5.66 22.20
C ALA A 275 2.93 6.23 20.78
N VAL A 276 1.87 6.07 19.98
CA VAL A 276 1.74 6.68 18.64
C VAL A 276 1.74 8.21 18.75
N LEU A 277 0.91 8.78 19.63
CA LEU A 277 0.81 10.23 19.79
C LEU A 277 2.10 10.87 20.30
N THR A 278 2.90 10.15 21.08
CA THR A 278 4.17 10.64 21.62
C THR A 278 5.40 10.26 20.79
N GLY A 279 5.22 9.56 19.66
CA GLY A 279 6.31 9.09 18.81
C GLY A 279 7.22 8.05 19.50
N ARG A 280 6.71 7.34 20.52
CA ARG A 280 7.49 6.37 21.32
C ARG A 280 7.09 4.92 21.09
N LEU A 281 6.63 4.58 19.88
CA LEU A 281 6.10 3.26 19.58
C LEU A 281 7.15 2.15 19.75
N ALA A 282 8.40 2.38 19.34
CA ALA A 282 9.51 1.45 19.52
C ALA A 282 9.79 1.05 20.99
N ARG A 283 9.35 1.88 21.96
CA ARG A 283 9.51 1.61 23.40
C ARG A 283 8.22 1.07 24.04
N CYS A 284 7.19 0.84 23.25
CA CYS A 284 5.88 0.44 23.75
C CYS A 284 5.81 -1.08 23.94
N HIS A 285 5.71 -1.56 25.17
CA HIS A 285 5.65 -3.00 25.51
C HIS A 285 4.42 -3.76 24.95
N VAL A 286 3.44 -3.06 24.35
CA VAL A 286 2.31 -3.68 23.65
C VAL A 286 2.48 -3.68 22.14
N TYR A 287 3.65 -3.30 21.67
CA TYR A 287 4.03 -3.30 20.27
C TYR A 287 5.30 -4.13 20.08
N SER A 288 5.36 -4.88 18.99
CA SER A 288 6.58 -5.56 18.54
C SER A 288 6.72 -5.43 17.04
N GLU A 289 7.95 -5.33 16.58
CA GLU A 289 8.32 -5.34 15.17
C GLU A 289 9.56 -6.19 14.95
N TRP A 290 9.57 -6.93 13.85
CA TRP A 290 10.71 -7.74 13.39
C TRP A 290 10.58 -8.03 11.91
N THR A 291 11.65 -8.53 11.30
CA THR A 291 11.64 -9.00 9.92
C THR A 291 11.75 -10.51 9.84
N ALA A 292 11.07 -11.12 8.85
CA ALA A 292 11.16 -12.55 8.56
C ALA A 292 10.93 -12.81 7.07
N LYS A 293 11.28 -14.01 6.59
CA LYS A 293 10.98 -14.42 5.21
C LYS A 293 9.55 -14.94 5.05
N THR A 294 9.03 -15.52 6.12
CA THR A 294 7.69 -16.10 6.19
C THR A 294 7.05 -15.80 7.54
N LEU A 295 5.74 -15.85 7.60
CA LEU A 295 4.95 -15.71 8.82
C LEU A 295 3.79 -16.70 8.78
N ASP A 296 3.79 -17.67 9.68
CA ASP A 296 2.70 -18.63 9.84
C ASP A 296 1.70 -18.11 10.86
N VAL A 297 0.44 -18.00 10.45
CA VAL A 297 -0.65 -17.49 11.29
C VAL A 297 -1.78 -18.51 11.37
N VAL A 298 -2.17 -18.86 12.60
CA VAL A 298 -3.37 -19.64 12.88
C VAL A 298 -4.32 -18.79 13.72
N CYS A 299 -5.52 -18.54 13.19
CA CYS A 299 -6.57 -17.85 13.91
C CYS A 299 -7.37 -18.88 14.72
N VAL A 300 -7.17 -18.89 16.03
CA VAL A 300 -7.83 -19.86 16.94
C VAL A 300 -9.34 -19.64 16.97
N ASP A 301 -9.78 -18.40 16.80
CA ASP A 301 -11.19 -18.00 16.78
C ASP A 301 -11.90 -18.32 15.42
N GLY A 302 -11.22 -18.99 14.49
CA GLY A 302 -11.74 -19.33 13.17
C GLY A 302 -11.32 -18.33 12.06
N PRO A 303 -11.90 -18.46 10.85
CA PRO A 303 -11.60 -17.57 9.72
C PRO A 303 -11.78 -16.10 10.06
N GLN A 304 -10.89 -15.25 9.54
CA GLN A 304 -10.89 -13.82 9.82
C GLN A 304 -10.79 -13.00 8.53
N ARG A 305 -11.30 -11.78 8.58
CA ARG A 305 -11.08 -10.83 7.50
C ARG A 305 -9.64 -10.35 7.50
N ILE A 306 -9.04 -10.38 6.32
CA ILE A 306 -7.67 -9.92 6.03
C ILE A 306 -7.78 -8.76 5.03
N ALA A 307 -6.87 -7.81 5.11
CA ALA A 307 -6.76 -6.77 4.09
C ALA A 307 -5.37 -6.84 3.44
N ALA A 308 -5.32 -6.84 2.12
CA ALA A 308 -4.09 -6.76 1.33
C ALA A 308 -4.17 -5.54 0.42
N ASP A 309 -3.16 -4.68 0.47
CA ASP A 309 -3.08 -3.42 -0.29
C ASP A 309 -4.34 -2.54 -0.19
N GLY A 310 -5.08 -2.67 0.92
CA GLY A 310 -6.30 -1.92 1.19
C GLY A 310 -7.60 -2.63 0.78
N GLU A 311 -7.54 -3.78 0.10
CA GLU A 311 -8.71 -4.60 -0.22
C GLU A 311 -8.94 -5.66 0.83
N THR A 312 -10.18 -5.80 1.33
CA THR A 312 -10.55 -6.77 2.35
C THR A 312 -11.14 -8.04 1.73
N PHE A 313 -10.77 -9.19 2.29
CA PHE A 313 -11.30 -10.50 1.89
C PHE A 313 -11.40 -11.44 3.09
N ASP A 314 -12.17 -12.52 2.92
CA ASP A 314 -12.29 -13.56 3.92
C ASP A 314 -11.08 -14.48 3.84
N GLY A 315 -10.22 -14.41 4.86
CA GLY A 315 -9.04 -15.27 4.99
C GLY A 315 -9.36 -16.57 5.72
N PRO A 316 -8.65 -17.67 5.40
CA PRO A 316 -8.80 -18.92 6.12
C PRO A 316 -8.34 -18.82 7.57
N ALA A 317 -8.74 -19.79 8.41
CA ALA A 317 -8.28 -19.86 9.79
C ALA A 317 -6.77 -20.09 9.93
N ARG A 318 -6.13 -20.66 8.91
CA ARG A 318 -4.67 -20.83 8.84
C ARG A 318 -4.17 -20.28 7.51
N PHE A 319 -3.14 -19.44 7.57
CA PHE A 319 -2.48 -18.92 6.38
C PHE A 319 -1.00 -18.63 6.65
N THR A 320 -0.22 -18.74 5.60
CA THR A 320 1.19 -18.35 5.60
C THR A 320 1.32 -17.09 4.75
N VAL A 321 1.98 -16.08 5.29
CA VAL A 321 2.46 -14.93 4.52
C VAL A 321 3.91 -15.21 4.13
N ALA A 322 4.23 -15.08 2.85
CA ALA A 322 5.57 -15.38 2.36
C ALA A 322 6.04 -14.32 1.36
N LYS A 323 7.35 -14.28 1.13
CA LYS A 323 7.95 -13.49 0.05
C LYS A 323 8.10 -14.34 -1.19
N LYS A 324 7.76 -13.76 -2.34
CA LYS A 324 8.10 -14.27 -3.67
C LYS A 324 9.18 -13.34 -4.24
N PRO A 325 10.44 -13.77 -4.22
CA PRO A 325 11.55 -12.90 -4.63
C PRO A 325 11.52 -12.65 -6.14
N ASN A 326 11.91 -11.45 -6.54
CA ASN A 326 12.07 -11.01 -7.92
C ASN A 326 10.84 -11.30 -8.80
N ALA A 327 9.64 -11.27 -8.23
CA ALA A 327 8.44 -11.72 -8.92
C ALA A 327 7.75 -10.64 -9.77
N LEU A 328 8.07 -9.38 -9.57
CA LEU A 328 7.51 -8.26 -10.33
C LEU A 328 8.63 -7.48 -11.01
N ARG A 329 8.60 -7.44 -12.35
CA ARG A 329 9.45 -6.54 -13.13
C ARG A 329 8.78 -5.19 -13.24
N VAL A 330 9.48 -4.11 -12.94
CA VAL A 330 8.94 -2.74 -12.92
C VAL A 330 9.82 -1.81 -13.72
N ALA A 331 9.21 -0.98 -14.57
CA ALA A 331 9.91 0.11 -15.24
C ALA A 331 10.15 1.26 -14.26
N VAL A 332 11.39 1.75 -14.18
CA VAL A 332 11.80 2.86 -13.32
C VAL A 332 12.61 3.88 -14.11
N PRO A 333 12.55 5.18 -13.73
CA PRO A 333 13.31 6.22 -14.41
C PRO A 333 14.81 6.04 -14.17
N PRO A 334 15.67 6.64 -15.05
CA PRO A 334 17.09 6.65 -14.82
C PRO A 334 17.41 7.36 -13.47
N PRO A 335 18.52 6.99 -12.82
CA PRO A 335 18.96 7.69 -11.61
C PRO A 335 19.09 9.18 -11.89
N ARG A 336 18.51 10.01 -11.06
CA ARG A 336 18.79 11.45 -11.09
C ARG A 336 20.22 11.64 -10.58
N GLY A 337 21.09 12.18 -11.46
CA GLY A 337 22.49 12.45 -11.17
C GLY A 337 22.67 13.44 -9.99
#